data_12bf933e4c03d41576d1685845af7d9c
#
_entry.id   12bf933e4c03d41576d1685845af7d9c
#
_cell.length_a   1.000
_cell.length_b   1.000
_cell.length_c   1.000
_cell.angle_alpha   90.00
_cell.angle_beta   90.00
_cell.angle_gamma   90.00
#
_symmetry.space_group_name_H-M   'P 1'
#
loop_
_entity.id
_entity.type
_entity.pdbx_description
1 polymer ?
#
loop_
_entity_poly.entity_id
_entity_poly.type
_entity_poly.pdbx_seq_one_letter_code
_entity_poly.pdbx_strand_id
1 'polypeptide(L)'
;MGVKIVTERVLATGNEACGEAAIRAQCKFFYAYPITPQNELLEYMARRLPEVGGVFLQSESELAGISMVYGTAAAGKRAMTASSSCGIALMQEAISYLAASQLPCVIVNITRAGPGLGRIAPAQSDYRQATRGGGNGDYRVIILAPGSVQEMSDLTLEAFDLADKYRNPVMILADGMLGQMMEPVILPRLVDPERLAQKPWALTGAKGRERNLVLAAPYTDEELININKNLSRKYQVIETDEQRWESFFLGDAKIVVVAFGSSFRIAFDAVERARNEGLRIGMIRPITLWPFPRRAFKTVGDDVHAYLVVEMNEGQMVEDVLLARPRDIPVNHFGHGGGWKPSPESIYREIIELLGGGS
;
A
#
# COMPACT_ATOMS: atom_id res chain seq x y z
N MET A 1 20.64 22.91 27.69
CA MET A 1 20.21 23.59 26.44
C MET A 1 19.64 22.55 25.53
N GLY A 2 18.30 22.50 25.40
CA GLY A 2 17.61 21.56 24.48
C GLY A 2 17.87 21.99 23.03
N VAL A 3 18.51 21.15 22.25
CA VAL A 3 18.62 21.33 20.80
C VAL A 3 17.20 21.34 20.24
N LYS A 4 16.68 22.49 19.84
CA LYS A 4 15.47 22.55 19.00
C LYS A 4 15.81 21.83 17.72
N ILE A 5 15.27 20.61 17.57
CA ILE A 5 15.32 19.90 16.30
C ILE A 5 14.38 20.67 15.37
N VAL A 6 14.92 21.53 14.54
CA VAL A 6 14.18 22.15 13.44
C VAL A 6 13.95 21.02 12.43
N THR A 7 12.75 20.49 12.41
CA THR A 7 12.29 19.59 11.36
C THR A 7 12.01 20.46 10.12
N GLU A 8 12.97 20.51 9.23
CA GLU A 8 12.83 21.25 7.98
C GLU A 8 11.74 20.60 7.12
N ARG A 9 10.76 21.40 6.70
CA ARG A 9 9.75 20.97 5.73
C ARG A 9 10.28 21.23 4.33
N VAL A 10 10.24 20.22 3.49
CA VAL A 10 10.57 20.32 2.06
C VAL A 10 9.29 20.21 1.25
N LEU A 11 9.21 20.93 0.15
CA LEU A 11 8.13 20.76 -0.82
C LEU A 11 8.49 19.61 -1.75
N ALA A 12 7.66 18.57 -1.80
CA ALA A 12 7.90 17.37 -2.60
C ALA A 12 6.60 16.80 -3.15
N THR A 13 6.69 16.14 -4.30
CA THR A 13 5.60 15.31 -4.79
C THR A 13 5.52 13.99 -4.01
N GLY A 14 4.37 13.28 -4.09
CA GLY A 14 4.24 11.97 -3.48
C GLY A 14 5.29 10.98 -3.96
N ASN A 15 5.60 11.01 -5.27
CA ASN A 15 6.64 10.20 -5.89
C ASN A 15 8.04 10.52 -5.32
N GLU A 16 8.41 11.80 -5.21
CA GLU A 16 9.69 12.22 -4.65
C GLU A 16 9.82 11.90 -3.15
N ALA A 17 8.75 12.14 -2.38
CA ALA A 17 8.70 11.82 -0.96
C ALA A 17 8.89 10.32 -0.69
N CYS A 18 8.27 9.47 -1.52
CA CYS A 18 8.46 8.02 -1.51
C CYS A 18 9.92 7.64 -1.80
N GLY A 19 10.53 8.24 -2.84
CA GLY A 19 11.92 7.98 -3.22
C GLY A 19 12.91 8.36 -2.13
N GLU A 20 12.78 9.56 -1.54
CA GLU A 20 13.68 9.99 -0.46
C GLU A 20 13.49 9.15 0.81
N ALA A 21 12.24 8.78 1.14
CA ALA A 21 11.97 7.90 2.28
C ALA A 21 12.61 6.51 2.10
N ALA A 22 12.57 5.95 0.89
CA ALA A 22 13.23 4.69 0.58
C ALA A 22 14.76 4.79 0.76
N ILE A 23 15.39 5.87 0.30
CA ILE A 23 16.82 6.14 0.51
C ILE A 23 17.12 6.20 2.01
N ARG A 24 16.31 6.93 2.77
CA ARG A 24 16.46 7.09 4.23
C ARG A 24 16.20 5.80 5.00
N ALA A 25 15.39 4.90 4.45
CA ALA A 25 15.22 3.53 4.92
C ALA A 25 16.40 2.60 4.55
N GLN A 26 17.53 3.12 4.05
CA GLN A 26 18.67 2.33 3.58
C GLN A 26 18.35 1.41 2.39
N CYS A 27 17.37 1.74 1.55
CA CYS A 27 17.22 1.12 0.26
C CYS A 27 18.32 1.59 -0.68
N LYS A 28 19.24 0.72 -1.01
CA LYS A 28 20.39 1.02 -1.89
C LYS A 28 20.24 0.46 -3.31
N PHE A 29 19.12 -0.18 -3.61
CA PHE A 29 18.90 -0.85 -4.90
C PHE A 29 17.49 -0.56 -5.40
N PHE A 30 17.41 0.08 -6.55
CA PHE A 30 16.16 0.38 -7.23
C PHE A 30 16.23 -0.03 -8.70
N TYR A 31 15.29 -0.85 -9.13
CA TYR A 31 15.18 -1.33 -10.50
C TYR A 31 13.75 -1.15 -10.98
N ALA A 32 13.55 -0.39 -12.06
CA ALA A 32 12.23 -0.13 -12.57
C ALA A 32 12.23 0.15 -14.07
N TYR A 33 11.09 -0.09 -14.70
CA TYR A 33 10.79 0.34 -16.06
C TYR A 33 9.95 1.62 -16.00
N PRO A 34 10.22 2.65 -16.83
CA PRO A 34 9.48 3.92 -16.80
C PRO A 34 8.04 3.73 -17.26
N ILE A 35 7.11 4.18 -16.43
CA ILE A 35 5.69 4.14 -16.72
C ILE A 35 4.96 5.28 -15.96
N THR A 36 4.10 6.02 -16.65
CA THR A 36 3.27 7.08 -16.04
C THR A 36 2.11 6.44 -15.25
N PRO A 37 1.78 6.93 -14.00
CA PRO A 37 2.25 8.18 -13.38
C PRO A 37 3.34 8.02 -12.29
N GLN A 38 4.21 7.01 -12.36
CA GLN A 38 5.31 6.86 -11.39
C GLN A 38 6.67 7.40 -11.86
N ASN A 39 6.75 8.04 -13.04
CA ASN A 39 8.03 8.46 -13.64
C ASN A 39 8.86 9.36 -12.73
N GLU A 40 8.23 10.27 -11.99
CA GLU A 40 8.93 11.18 -11.08
C GLU A 40 9.67 10.43 -9.95
N LEU A 41 9.12 9.29 -9.50
CA LEU A 41 9.82 8.41 -8.55
C LEU A 41 11.08 7.81 -9.20
N LEU A 42 10.97 7.31 -10.43
CA LEU A 42 12.10 6.74 -11.15
C LEU A 42 13.18 7.80 -11.40
N GLU A 43 12.80 8.99 -11.85
CA GLU A 43 13.71 10.12 -12.08
C GLU A 43 14.39 10.57 -10.79
N TYR A 44 13.64 10.63 -9.69
CA TYR A 44 14.19 10.95 -8.37
C TYR A 44 15.25 9.93 -7.95
N MET A 45 14.94 8.65 -8.05
CA MET A 45 15.85 7.56 -7.68
C MET A 45 17.09 7.51 -8.61
N ALA A 46 16.92 7.80 -9.91
CA ALA A 46 18.02 7.85 -10.86
C ALA A 46 19.06 8.93 -10.49
N ARG A 47 18.60 10.07 -10.00
CA ARG A 47 19.45 11.18 -9.55
C ARG A 47 20.06 10.90 -8.17
N ARG A 48 19.23 10.55 -7.20
CA ARG A 48 19.63 10.55 -5.79
C ARG A 48 20.36 9.28 -5.34
N LEU A 49 20.01 8.12 -5.88
CA LEU A 49 20.55 6.86 -5.39
C LEU A 49 22.07 6.72 -5.62
N PRO A 50 22.64 7.13 -6.78
CA PRO A 50 24.07 7.15 -6.98
C PRO A 50 24.81 8.10 -6.01
N GLU A 51 24.22 9.25 -5.64
CA GLU A 51 24.84 10.21 -4.71
C GLU A 51 25.07 9.60 -3.31
N VAL A 52 24.27 8.63 -2.92
CA VAL A 52 24.36 7.94 -1.62
C VAL A 52 25.01 6.55 -1.74
N GLY A 53 25.69 6.27 -2.86
CA GLY A 53 26.38 5.00 -3.10
C GLY A 53 25.45 3.81 -3.34
N GLY A 54 24.23 4.06 -3.80
CA GLY A 54 23.27 3.05 -4.21
C GLY A 54 23.34 2.73 -5.71
N VAL A 55 22.55 1.77 -6.14
CA VAL A 55 22.46 1.29 -7.53
C VAL A 55 21.05 1.57 -8.06
N PHE A 56 20.99 2.43 -9.06
CA PHE A 56 19.82 2.63 -9.91
C PHE A 56 20.03 1.90 -11.23
N LEU A 57 19.03 1.17 -11.72
CA LEU A 57 19.03 0.60 -13.04
C LEU A 57 17.64 0.68 -13.66
N GLN A 58 17.56 1.34 -14.80
CA GLN A 58 16.37 1.28 -15.63
C GLN A 58 16.35 -0.08 -16.37
N SER A 59 15.40 -0.91 -15.97
CA SER A 59 15.25 -2.25 -16.57
C SER A 59 14.58 -2.17 -17.95
N GLU A 60 14.74 -3.21 -18.76
CA GLU A 60 14.13 -3.33 -20.08
C GLU A 60 12.62 -3.60 -20.01
N SER A 61 12.14 -4.12 -18.86
CA SER A 61 10.74 -4.41 -18.57
C SER A 61 10.50 -4.47 -17.07
N GLU A 62 9.25 -4.42 -16.66
CA GLU A 62 8.84 -4.60 -15.26
C GLU A 62 9.23 -5.99 -14.73
N LEU A 63 9.15 -7.02 -15.58
CA LEU A 63 9.53 -8.39 -15.21
C LEU A 63 11.05 -8.48 -14.92
N ALA A 64 11.88 -7.81 -15.71
CA ALA A 64 13.31 -7.73 -15.45
C ALA A 64 13.58 -6.97 -14.12
N GLY A 65 12.89 -5.84 -13.88
CA GLY A 65 13.03 -5.05 -12.67
C GLY A 65 12.72 -5.86 -11.40
N ILE A 66 11.57 -6.53 -11.35
CA ILE A 66 11.19 -7.34 -10.17
C ILE A 66 12.11 -8.57 -9.99
N SER A 67 12.63 -9.14 -11.08
CA SER A 67 13.60 -10.24 -11.03
C SER A 67 14.94 -9.82 -10.42
N MET A 68 15.39 -8.58 -10.71
CA MET A 68 16.57 -7.99 -10.07
C MET A 68 16.31 -7.72 -8.57
N VAL A 69 15.11 -7.25 -8.21
CA VAL A 69 14.71 -7.11 -6.81
C VAL A 69 14.76 -8.47 -6.10
N TYR A 70 14.26 -9.53 -6.73
CA TYR A 70 14.32 -10.90 -6.18
C TYR A 70 15.77 -11.30 -5.83
N GLY A 71 16.68 -11.18 -6.80
CA GLY A 71 18.10 -11.52 -6.59
C GLY A 71 18.77 -10.67 -5.51
N THR A 72 18.48 -9.36 -5.49
CA THR A 72 19.01 -8.43 -4.49
C THR A 72 18.48 -8.70 -3.09
N ALA A 73 17.18 -8.97 -2.97
CA ALA A 73 16.56 -9.36 -1.71
C ALA A 73 17.12 -10.70 -1.21
N ALA A 74 17.34 -11.69 -2.10
CA ALA A 74 17.97 -12.96 -1.76
C ALA A 74 19.40 -12.78 -1.24
N ALA A 75 20.14 -11.77 -1.74
CA ALA A 75 21.45 -11.39 -1.20
C ALA A 75 21.36 -10.58 0.13
N GLY A 76 20.18 -10.42 0.69
CA GLY A 76 19.95 -9.78 1.99
C GLY A 76 19.93 -8.25 1.97
N LYS A 77 19.83 -7.62 0.82
CA LYS A 77 19.80 -6.16 0.69
C LYS A 77 18.36 -5.65 0.61
N ARG A 78 18.11 -4.42 1.12
CA ARG A 78 16.86 -3.70 0.88
C ARG A 78 16.81 -3.26 -0.57
N ALA A 79 15.77 -3.66 -1.28
CA ALA A 79 15.54 -3.34 -2.69
C ALA A 79 14.09 -2.92 -2.91
N MET A 80 13.87 -2.06 -3.91
CA MET A 80 12.57 -1.54 -4.30
C MET A 80 12.41 -1.57 -5.82
N THR A 81 11.19 -1.77 -6.25
CA THR A 81 10.72 -1.46 -7.60
C THR A 81 9.47 -0.62 -7.56
N ALA A 82 9.18 0.07 -8.64
CA ALA A 82 7.96 0.83 -8.80
C ALA A 82 7.39 0.66 -10.21
N SER A 83 6.08 0.67 -10.31
CA SER A 83 5.38 0.65 -11.59
C SER A 83 3.98 1.23 -11.44
N SER A 84 3.15 1.07 -12.47
CA SER A 84 1.75 1.44 -12.50
C SER A 84 0.94 0.27 -13.05
N SER A 85 -0.17 -0.03 -12.44
CA SER A 85 -1.26 -0.94 -12.85
C SER A 85 -0.87 -2.07 -13.83
N CYS A 86 -0.78 -1.78 -15.14
CA CYS A 86 -0.46 -2.80 -16.14
C CYS A 86 0.98 -3.35 -16.00
N GLY A 87 1.94 -2.55 -15.52
CA GLY A 87 3.28 -3.04 -15.21
C GLY A 87 3.31 -3.92 -13.96
N ILE A 88 2.50 -3.58 -12.95
CA ILE A 88 2.30 -4.47 -11.78
C ILE A 88 1.64 -5.79 -12.21
N ALA A 89 0.76 -5.77 -13.20
CA ALA A 89 0.17 -7.00 -13.73
C ALA A 89 1.24 -7.94 -14.32
N LEU A 90 2.26 -7.42 -15.01
CA LEU A 90 3.41 -8.21 -15.49
C LEU A 90 4.28 -8.78 -14.37
N MET A 91 4.30 -8.16 -13.19
CA MET A 91 5.12 -8.60 -12.06
C MET A 91 4.46 -9.69 -11.19
N GLN A 92 3.18 -10.02 -11.39
CA GLN A 92 2.40 -10.85 -10.45
C GLN A 92 3.01 -12.22 -10.19
N GLU A 93 3.56 -12.89 -11.20
CA GLU A 93 4.25 -14.16 -11.02
C GLU A 93 5.46 -13.99 -10.09
N ALA A 94 6.34 -13.03 -10.37
CA ALA A 94 7.54 -12.77 -9.57
C ALA A 94 7.22 -12.32 -8.15
N ILE A 95 6.12 -11.58 -7.93
CA ILE A 95 5.62 -11.22 -6.60
C ILE A 95 5.24 -12.48 -5.82
N SER A 96 4.61 -13.47 -6.46
CA SER A 96 4.30 -14.74 -5.80
C SER A 96 5.58 -15.51 -5.43
N TYR A 97 6.62 -15.47 -6.25
CA TYR A 97 7.92 -16.07 -5.94
C TYR A 97 8.63 -15.38 -4.77
N LEU A 98 8.60 -14.06 -4.72
CA LEU A 98 9.13 -13.28 -3.58
C LEU A 98 8.45 -13.68 -2.26
N ALA A 99 7.13 -13.80 -2.28
CA ALA A 99 6.35 -14.21 -1.10
C ALA A 99 6.63 -15.66 -0.69
N ALA A 100 6.66 -16.60 -1.64
CA ALA A 100 6.97 -18.02 -1.41
C ALA A 100 8.38 -18.22 -0.86
N SER A 101 9.36 -17.50 -1.40
CA SER A 101 10.75 -17.51 -0.95
C SER A 101 11.00 -16.68 0.32
N GLN A 102 9.98 -16.02 0.84
CA GLN A 102 10.04 -15.14 2.01
C GLN A 102 11.13 -14.07 1.87
N LEU A 103 11.14 -13.38 0.74
CA LEU A 103 12.08 -12.32 0.44
C LEU A 103 11.48 -10.94 0.70
N PRO A 104 12.10 -10.13 1.57
CA PRO A 104 11.64 -8.78 1.87
C PRO A 104 11.96 -7.82 0.73
N CYS A 105 10.96 -7.09 0.25
CA CYS A 105 11.12 -5.98 -0.68
C CYS A 105 9.96 -5.01 -0.59
N VAL A 106 10.13 -3.82 -1.15
CA VAL A 106 9.06 -2.84 -1.29
C VAL A 106 8.72 -2.68 -2.78
N ILE A 107 7.42 -2.70 -3.07
CA ILE A 107 6.86 -2.50 -4.40
C ILE A 107 5.97 -1.26 -4.33
N VAL A 108 6.14 -0.32 -5.23
CA VAL A 108 5.29 0.87 -5.30
C VAL A 108 4.40 0.78 -6.53
N ASN A 109 3.09 0.83 -6.32
CA ASN A 109 2.10 0.90 -7.39
C ASN A 109 1.43 2.28 -7.36
N ILE A 110 1.77 3.12 -8.33
CA ILE A 110 1.06 4.39 -8.57
C ILE A 110 0.00 4.12 -9.63
N THR A 111 -1.21 3.86 -9.19
CA THR A 111 -2.27 3.29 -10.02
C THR A 111 -2.81 4.28 -11.06
N ARG A 112 -3.22 3.75 -12.18
CA ARG A 112 -3.89 4.47 -13.27
C ARG A 112 -5.13 3.72 -13.75
N ALA A 113 -5.99 4.41 -14.49
CA ALA A 113 -7.25 3.85 -14.95
C ALA A 113 -7.06 2.72 -15.96
N GLY A 114 -7.64 1.55 -15.66
CA GLY A 114 -7.77 0.37 -16.54
C GLY A 114 -9.18 0.24 -17.12
N PRO A 115 -9.50 -0.91 -17.72
CA PRO A 115 -8.68 -2.12 -17.86
C PRO A 115 -7.65 -2.05 -19.01
N GLY A 116 -6.77 -3.04 -19.06
CA GLY A 116 -5.72 -3.15 -20.07
C GLY A 116 -4.65 -2.08 -19.93
N LEU A 117 -4.18 -1.49 -21.05
CA LEU A 117 -3.23 -0.39 -21.01
C LEU A 117 -3.83 0.85 -20.33
N GLY A 118 -5.13 1.04 -20.46
CA GLY A 118 -5.89 2.09 -19.81
C GLY A 118 -5.48 3.51 -20.20
N ARG A 119 -5.64 4.43 -19.25
CA ARG A 119 -5.26 5.86 -19.36
C ARG A 119 -4.52 6.30 -18.11
N ILE A 120 -3.73 7.36 -18.22
CA ILE A 120 -2.94 7.93 -17.10
C ILE A 120 -3.77 8.63 -16.01
N ALA A 121 -5.10 8.63 -16.13
CA ALA A 121 -5.99 9.20 -15.13
C ALA A 121 -5.89 8.42 -13.80
N PRO A 122 -6.02 9.08 -12.63
CA PRO A 122 -6.03 8.41 -11.34
C PRO A 122 -7.15 7.38 -11.22
N ALA A 123 -6.89 6.28 -10.53
CA ALA A 123 -7.87 5.23 -10.27
C ALA A 123 -7.47 4.42 -9.03
N GLN A 124 -8.42 3.64 -8.49
CA GLN A 124 -8.20 2.69 -7.40
C GLN A 124 -8.60 1.26 -7.81
N SER A 125 -8.56 0.99 -9.12
CA SER A 125 -9.02 -0.28 -9.71
C SER A 125 -8.07 -1.47 -9.49
N ASP A 126 -6.88 -1.24 -8.94
CA ASP A 126 -5.93 -2.30 -8.61
C ASP A 126 -6.12 -2.88 -7.19
N TYR A 127 -7.18 -2.46 -6.49
CA TYR A 127 -7.44 -2.91 -5.11
C TYR A 127 -7.48 -4.45 -5.01
N ARG A 128 -8.26 -5.12 -5.86
CA ARG A 128 -8.32 -6.59 -5.87
C ARG A 128 -6.99 -7.22 -6.27
N GLN A 129 -6.33 -6.70 -7.29
CA GLN A 129 -5.02 -7.19 -7.72
C GLN A 129 -4.00 -7.12 -6.57
N ALA A 130 -3.96 -6.00 -5.84
CA ALA A 130 -3.06 -5.82 -4.71
C ALA A 130 -3.43 -6.72 -3.51
N THR A 131 -4.71 -6.76 -3.12
CA THR A 131 -5.16 -7.44 -1.89
C THR A 131 -5.41 -8.93 -2.06
N ARG A 132 -5.73 -9.41 -3.28
CA ARG A 132 -5.98 -10.83 -3.58
C ARG A 132 -4.82 -11.48 -4.31
N GLY A 133 -3.98 -10.66 -5.00
CA GLY A 133 -2.90 -11.13 -5.85
C GLY A 133 -3.37 -11.58 -7.24
N GLY A 134 -2.42 -11.76 -8.13
CA GLY A 134 -2.63 -12.26 -9.49
C GLY A 134 -1.60 -13.32 -9.89
N GLY A 135 -0.68 -13.67 -8.98
CA GLY A 135 0.30 -14.73 -9.15
C GLY A 135 -0.23 -16.10 -8.72
N ASN A 136 0.69 -17.05 -8.54
CA ASN A 136 0.36 -18.43 -8.24
C ASN A 136 0.37 -18.70 -6.72
N GLY A 137 -0.61 -19.46 -6.24
CA GLY A 137 -0.66 -20.02 -4.89
C GLY A 137 -1.26 -19.11 -3.80
N ASP A 138 -1.18 -19.57 -2.57
CA ASP A 138 -1.81 -18.96 -1.40
C ASP A 138 -0.88 -17.91 -0.73
N TYR A 139 -0.42 -16.93 -1.51
CA TYR A 139 0.43 -15.87 -0.98
C TYR A 139 -0.34 -14.60 -0.62
N ARG A 140 0.27 -13.76 0.21
CA ARG A 140 -0.22 -12.43 0.57
C ARG A 140 0.90 -11.40 0.52
N VAL A 141 0.54 -10.17 0.19
CA VAL A 141 1.40 -8.99 0.25
C VAL A 141 0.79 -8.01 1.25
N ILE A 142 1.60 -7.38 2.10
CA ILE A 142 1.11 -6.30 2.96
C ILE A 142 0.87 -5.07 2.09
N ILE A 143 -0.32 -4.50 2.13
CA ILE A 143 -0.70 -3.36 1.29
C ILE A 143 -0.96 -2.15 2.17
N LEU A 144 -0.17 -1.09 1.96
CA LEU A 144 -0.29 0.19 2.64
C LEU A 144 -0.84 1.25 1.67
N ALA A 145 -1.87 1.97 2.08
CA ALA A 145 -2.53 2.98 1.27
C ALA A 145 -2.40 4.38 1.90
N PRO A 146 -1.38 5.15 1.51
CA PRO A 146 -1.21 6.52 1.98
C PRO A 146 -2.35 7.44 1.52
N GLY A 147 -2.72 8.43 2.33
CA GLY A 147 -3.72 9.45 2.02
C GLY A 147 -3.14 10.86 1.89
N SER A 148 -1.83 11.05 2.07
CA SER A 148 -1.13 12.33 1.93
C SER A 148 0.30 12.13 1.46
N VAL A 149 0.96 13.21 1.01
CA VAL A 149 2.37 13.14 0.63
C VAL A 149 3.27 12.85 1.85
N GLN A 150 2.88 13.33 3.05
CA GLN A 150 3.56 12.94 4.27
C GLN A 150 3.49 11.44 4.50
N GLU A 151 2.33 10.83 4.32
CA GLU A 151 2.17 9.39 4.49
C GLU A 151 2.83 8.57 3.37
N MET A 152 2.95 9.12 2.15
CA MET A 152 3.80 8.49 1.12
C MET A 152 5.22 8.32 1.63
N SER A 153 5.74 9.30 2.36
CA SER A 153 7.07 9.22 2.99
C SER A 153 7.09 8.25 4.17
N ASP A 154 6.19 8.42 5.13
CA ASP A 154 6.22 7.68 6.40
C ASP A 154 5.95 6.18 6.20
N LEU A 155 4.92 5.85 5.41
CA LEU A 155 4.58 4.46 5.12
C LEU A 155 5.60 3.77 4.21
N THR A 156 6.32 4.51 3.35
CA THR A 156 7.42 3.92 2.57
C THR A 156 8.58 3.51 3.47
N LEU A 157 8.98 4.35 4.43
CA LEU A 157 10.02 3.97 5.40
C LEU A 157 9.58 2.72 6.17
N GLU A 158 8.35 2.72 6.68
CA GLU A 158 7.79 1.63 7.46
C GLU A 158 7.62 0.34 6.65
N ALA A 159 7.32 0.44 5.34
CA ALA A 159 7.21 -0.70 4.45
C ALA A 159 8.49 -1.56 4.42
N PHE A 160 9.67 -0.93 4.49
CA PHE A 160 10.93 -1.67 4.57
C PHE A 160 11.10 -2.41 5.89
N ASP A 161 10.66 -1.82 7.00
CA ASP A 161 10.74 -2.46 8.32
C ASP A 161 9.75 -3.61 8.43
N LEU A 162 8.53 -3.45 7.91
CA LEU A 162 7.54 -4.54 7.81
C LEU A 162 8.02 -5.66 6.90
N ALA A 163 8.62 -5.31 5.75
CA ALA A 163 9.16 -6.30 4.83
C ALA A 163 10.25 -7.14 5.51
N ASP A 164 11.20 -6.51 6.20
CA ASP A 164 12.25 -7.20 6.94
C ASP A 164 11.70 -8.01 8.12
N LYS A 165 10.76 -7.46 8.90
CA LYS A 165 10.13 -8.10 10.07
C LYS A 165 9.45 -9.41 9.69
N TYR A 166 8.66 -9.40 8.63
CA TYR A 166 7.86 -10.55 8.21
C TYR A 166 8.49 -11.38 7.09
N ARG A 167 9.64 -10.95 6.56
CA ARG A 167 10.24 -11.56 5.37
C ARG A 167 9.18 -11.74 4.28
N ASN A 168 8.58 -10.63 3.88
CA ASN A 168 7.44 -10.60 2.97
C ASN A 168 7.51 -9.36 2.07
N PRO A 169 7.05 -9.44 0.81
CA PRO A 169 6.83 -8.23 0.04
C PRO A 169 5.82 -7.30 0.70
N VAL A 170 6.06 -5.99 0.64
CA VAL A 170 5.14 -4.93 1.05
C VAL A 170 4.89 -4.01 -0.15
N MET A 171 3.64 -3.65 -0.39
CA MET A 171 3.27 -2.75 -1.47
C MET A 171 2.72 -1.42 -0.92
N ILE A 172 3.24 -0.32 -1.43
CA ILE A 172 2.60 1.00 -1.33
C ILE A 172 1.63 1.11 -2.50
N LEU A 173 0.35 1.26 -2.21
CA LEU A 173 -0.71 1.43 -3.20
C LEU A 173 -1.25 2.86 -3.14
N ALA A 174 -0.85 3.68 -4.09
CA ALA A 174 -1.31 5.05 -4.25
C ALA A 174 -1.82 5.25 -5.67
N ASP A 175 -2.58 6.32 -5.90
CA ASP A 175 -3.03 6.68 -7.25
C ASP A 175 -2.21 7.85 -7.81
N GLY A 176 -2.36 8.12 -9.12
CA GLY A 176 -1.61 9.16 -9.81
C GLY A 176 -1.86 10.57 -9.27
N MET A 177 -3.02 10.83 -8.62
CA MET A 177 -3.27 12.12 -7.97
C MET A 177 -2.31 12.31 -6.79
N LEU A 178 -2.24 11.31 -5.92
CA LEU A 178 -1.35 11.36 -4.75
C LEU A 178 0.13 11.33 -5.14
N GLY A 179 0.48 10.52 -6.15
CA GLY A 179 1.86 10.44 -6.65
C GLY A 179 2.40 11.76 -7.19
N GLN A 180 1.55 12.56 -7.83
CA GLN A 180 1.94 13.80 -8.52
C GLN A 180 1.60 15.08 -7.75
N MET A 181 0.73 15.03 -6.72
CA MET A 181 0.46 16.22 -5.92
C MET A 181 1.67 16.61 -5.07
N MET A 182 1.83 17.93 -4.84
CA MET A 182 2.94 18.49 -4.12
C MET A 182 2.48 19.09 -2.79
N GLU A 183 3.10 18.65 -1.69
CA GLU A 183 2.80 19.12 -0.33
C GLU A 183 4.09 19.38 0.46
N PRO A 184 4.05 20.20 1.54
CA PRO A 184 5.14 20.31 2.50
C PRO A 184 5.28 19.01 3.30
N VAL A 185 6.47 18.40 3.29
CA VAL A 185 6.76 17.10 3.92
C VAL A 185 7.92 17.25 4.91
N ILE A 186 7.78 16.63 6.07
CA ILE A 186 8.88 16.39 7.01
C ILE A 186 9.44 15.01 6.65
N LEU A 187 10.64 15.01 6.09
CA LEU A 187 11.29 13.76 5.72
C LEU A 187 11.74 12.96 6.96
N PRO A 188 11.60 11.62 6.96
CA PRO A 188 12.01 10.79 8.09
C PRO A 188 13.53 10.89 8.31
N ARG A 189 13.97 10.55 9.50
CA ARG A 189 15.43 10.48 9.78
C ARG A 189 16.04 9.33 9.01
N LEU A 190 17.30 9.52 8.59
CA LEU A 190 18.09 8.44 7.99
C LEU A 190 18.23 7.30 9.00
N VAL A 191 17.83 6.09 8.60
CA VAL A 191 18.00 4.89 9.42
C VAL A 191 19.49 4.57 9.52
N ASP A 192 19.94 4.29 10.73
CA ASP A 192 21.31 3.84 10.97
C ASP A 192 21.48 2.43 10.40
N PRO A 193 22.45 2.20 9.48
CA PRO A 193 22.67 0.87 8.89
C PRO A 193 22.94 -0.23 9.93
N GLU A 194 23.52 0.11 11.08
CA GLU A 194 23.82 -0.84 12.16
C GLU A 194 22.55 -1.36 12.86
N ARG A 195 21.43 -0.63 12.74
CA ARG A 195 20.12 -1.03 13.31
C ARG A 195 19.31 -1.93 12.39
N LEU A 196 19.77 -2.17 11.15
CA LEU A 196 19.06 -3.05 10.25
C LEU A 196 19.07 -4.49 10.75
N ALA A 197 17.93 -5.17 10.59
CA ALA A 197 17.79 -6.56 10.98
C ALA A 197 18.85 -7.44 10.28
N GLN A 198 19.51 -8.30 11.06
CA GLN A 198 20.42 -9.29 10.53
C GLN A 198 19.67 -10.30 9.68
N LYS A 199 20.25 -10.67 8.53
CA LYS A 199 19.64 -11.58 7.56
C LYS A 199 20.47 -12.85 7.39
N PRO A 200 20.50 -13.75 8.41
CA PRO A 200 21.35 -14.95 8.37
C PRO A 200 20.98 -15.93 7.23
N TRP A 201 19.77 -15.81 6.70
CA TRP A 201 19.25 -16.59 5.58
C TRP A 201 19.75 -16.10 4.21
N ALA A 202 20.42 -14.93 4.13
CA ALA A 202 20.82 -14.31 2.87
C ALA A 202 21.92 -15.10 2.14
N LEU A 203 21.90 -15.01 0.81
CA LEU A 203 22.86 -15.65 -0.08
C LEU A 203 24.16 -14.83 -0.17
N THR A 204 24.97 -14.88 0.88
CA THR A 204 26.23 -14.11 1.01
C THR A 204 27.48 -14.97 0.85
N GLY A 205 27.37 -16.11 0.18
CA GLY A 205 28.42 -17.15 0.12
C GLY A 205 28.29 -18.14 1.29
N ALA A 206 29.10 -19.19 1.26
CA ALA A 206 29.04 -20.28 2.26
C ALA A 206 30.40 -20.64 2.85
N LYS A 207 31.42 -19.74 2.76
CA LYS A 207 32.73 -20.01 3.34
C LYS A 207 32.64 -20.07 4.86
N GLY A 208 32.94 -21.22 5.45
CA GLY A 208 32.93 -21.43 6.90
C GLY A 208 31.55 -21.62 7.53
N ARG A 209 30.49 -21.84 6.76
CA ARG A 209 29.15 -22.16 7.22
C ARG A 209 28.38 -23.03 6.23
N GLU A 210 27.27 -23.57 6.64
CA GLU A 210 26.33 -24.22 5.72
C GLU A 210 25.77 -23.24 4.69
N ARG A 211 25.46 -23.73 3.50
CA ARG A 211 24.86 -22.91 2.44
C ARG A 211 23.41 -22.57 2.77
N ASN A 212 23.04 -21.33 2.54
CA ASN A 212 21.63 -20.93 2.53
C ASN A 212 21.02 -21.30 1.17
N LEU A 213 19.73 -21.63 1.19
CA LEU A 213 18.93 -21.84 0.00
C LEU A 213 17.74 -20.88 0.03
N VAL A 214 17.47 -20.25 -1.10
CA VAL A 214 16.28 -19.45 -1.34
C VAL A 214 15.58 -20.07 -2.54
N LEU A 215 14.45 -20.72 -2.30
CA LEU A 215 13.74 -21.50 -3.31
C LEU A 215 12.26 -21.12 -3.32
N ALA A 216 11.71 -20.88 -4.51
CA ALA A 216 10.28 -20.81 -4.76
C ALA A 216 9.70 -22.13 -5.27
N ALA A 217 10.57 -23.11 -5.60
CA ALA A 217 10.21 -24.41 -6.13
C ALA A 217 10.83 -25.53 -5.26
N PRO A 218 10.09 -26.07 -4.29
CA PRO A 218 10.55 -27.21 -3.51
C PRO A 218 10.62 -28.47 -4.37
N TYR A 219 11.41 -29.46 -3.92
CA TYR A 219 11.63 -30.70 -4.64
C TYR A 219 10.55 -31.76 -4.39
N THR A 220 9.77 -31.63 -3.30
CA THR A 220 8.74 -32.58 -2.92
C THR A 220 7.44 -31.91 -2.54
N ASP A 221 6.33 -32.64 -2.65
CA ASP A 221 5.00 -32.16 -2.22
C ASP A 221 4.98 -31.86 -0.71
N GLU A 222 5.70 -32.64 0.11
CA GLU A 222 5.76 -32.43 1.55
C GLU A 222 6.45 -31.10 1.89
N GLU A 223 7.55 -30.78 1.19
CA GLU A 223 8.21 -29.47 1.34
C GLU A 223 7.29 -28.32 0.96
N LEU A 224 6.52 -28.45 -0.13
CA LEU A 224 5.56 -27.44 -0.55
C LEU A 224 4.42 -27.26 0.48
N ILE A 225 3.89 -28.35 1.01
CA ILE A 225 2.89 -28.31 2.09
C ILE A 225 3.44 -27.58 3.33
N ASN A 226 4.68 -27.85 3.72
CA ASN A 226 5.30 -27.20 4.86
C ASN A 226 5.57 -25.71 4.64
N ILE A 227 5.98 -25.31 3.42
CA ILE A 227 6.09 -23.90 3.03
C ILE A 227 4.73 -23.21 3.21
N ASN A 228 3.65 -23.76 2.65
CA ASN A 228 2.30 -23.18 2.75
C ASN A 228 1.81 -23.08 4.19
N LYS A 229 2.04 -24.11 5.03
CA LYS A 229 1.72 -24.05 6.47
C LYS A 229 2.46 -22.91 7.19
N ASN A 230 3.74 -22.72 6.88
CA ASN A 230 4.54 -21.64 7.47
C ASN A 230 4.07 -20.26 6.99
N LEU A 231 3.76 -20.10 5.70
CA LEU A 231 3.19 -18.88 5.15
C LEU A 231 1.83 -18.57 5.79
N SER A 232 0.95 -19.56 5.92
CA SER A 232 -0.37 -19.38 6.56
C SER A 232 -0.24 -18.88 7.99
N ARG A 233 0.65 -19.48 8.81
CA ARG A 233 0.92 -19.02 10.18
C ARG A 233 1.44 -17.57 10.20
N LYS A 234 2.37 -17.23 9.32
CA LYS A 234 2.91 -15.87 9.17
C LYS A 234 1.78 -14.88 8.85
N TYR A 235 0.92 -15.22 7.90
CA TYR A 235 -0.20 -14.37 7.51
C TYR A 235 -1.22 -14.16 8.62
N GLN A 236 -1.50 -15.17 9.43
CA GLN A 236 -2.35 -15.02 10.62
C GLN A 236 -1.77 -14.02 11.64
N VAL A 237 -0.44 -14.03 11.83
CA VAL A 237 0.23 -13.05 12.68
C VAL A 237 0.10 -11.64 12.09
N ILE A 238 0.36 -11.48 10.78
CA ILE A 238 0.21 -10.20 10.09
C ILE A 238 -1.24 -9.68 10.19
N GLU A 239 -2.24 -10.54 9.95
CA GLU A 239 -3.66 -10.19 10.08
C GLU A 239 -4.04 -9.77 11.51
N THR A 240 -3.35 -10.28 12.50
CA THR A 240 -3.57 -9.90 13.90
C THR A 240 -2.90 -8.58 14.24
N ASP A 241 -1.67 -8.37 13.82
CA ASP A 241 -0.81 -7.31 14.34
C ASP A 241 -0.83 -6.03 13.49
N GLU A 242 -1.06 -6.13 12.18
CA GLU A 242 -0.81 -5.02 11.26
C GLU A 242 -2.09 -4.39 10.68
N GLN A 243 -3.23 -4.56 11.32
CA GLN A 243 -4.43 -3.82 10.94
C GLN A 243 -4.29 -2.35 11.36
N ARG A 244 -4.34 -1.42 10.38
CA ARG A 244 -4.19 0.02 10.60
C ARG A 244 -5.30 0.79 9.93
N TRP A 245 -5.86 1.74 10.69
CA TRP A 245 -6.96 2.58 10.23
C TRP A 245 -7.02 3.88 11.03
N GLU A 246 -7.77 4.81 10.52
CA GLU A 246 -8.29 5.96 11.25
C GLU A 246 -9.80 5.92 11.31
N SER A 247 -10.37 6.46 12.37
CA SER A 247 -11.81 6.54 12.56
C SER A 247 -12.20 7.95 13.01
N PHE A 248 -13.26 8.47 12.42
CA PHE A 248 -13.77 9.81 12.70
C PHE A 248 -15.25 9.75 13.00
N PHE A 249 -15.67 10.40 14.08
CA PHE A 249 -17.07 10.62 14.42
C PHE A 249 -17.96 9.36 14.50
N LEU A 250 -17.44 8.22 14.95
CA LEU A 250 -18.19 6.95 14.96
C LEU A 250 -19.22 6.86 16.08
N GLY A 251 -19.05 7.59 17.20
CA GLY A 251 -19.81 7.39 18.43
C GLY A 251 -21.33 7.64 18.33
N ASP A 252 -21.75 8.51 17.43
CA ASP A 252 -23.16 8.88 17.19
C ASP A 252 -23.58 8.72 15.73
N ALA A 253 -22.74 8.10 14.91
CA ALA A 253 -22.95 8.01 13.48
C ALA A 253 -24.21 7.19 13.13
N LYS A 254 -24.94 7.64 12.11
CA LYS A 254 -26.02 6.90 11.44
C LYS A 254 -25.55 6.25 10.15
N ILE A 255 -24.66 6.93 9.43
CA ILE A 255 -24.00 6.41 8.22
C ILE A 255 -22.50 6.48 8.47
N VAL A 256 -21.78 5.47 8.03
CA VAL A 256 -20.31 5.45 8.06
C VAL A 256 -19.77 5.42 6.64
N VAL A 257 -19.03 6.47 6.26
CA VAL A 257 -18.31 6.52 4.99
C VAL A 257 -17.02 5.71 5.14
N VAL A 258 -16.70 4.89 4.14
CA VAL A 258 -15.45 4.12 4.10
C VAL A 258 -14.70 4.48 2.83
N ALA A 259 -13.47 4.96 2.96
CA ALA A 259 -12.65 5.36 1.81
C ALA A 259 -11.16 5.28 2.16
N PHE A 260 -10.29 5.07 1.17
CA PHE A 260 -8.84 5.03 1.31
C PHE A 260 -8.13 5.95 0.30
N GLY A 261 -6.84 6.23 0.52
CA GLY A 261 -6.01 6.99 -0.42
C GLY A 261 -6.60 8.37 -0.74
N SER A 262 -6.57 8.76 -2.03
CA SER A 262 -7.12 10.04 -2.47
C SER A 262 -8.63 10.15 -2.27
N SER A 263 -9.39 9.06 -2.41
CA SER A 263 -10.84 9.06 -2.16
C SER A 263 -11.16 9.39 -0.71
N PHE A 264 -10.33 8.97 0.25
CA PHE A 264 -10.49 9.37 1.65
C PHE A 264 -10.41 10.88 1.82
N ARG A 265 -9.41 11.56 1.24
CA ARG A 265 -9.26 13.01 1.36
C ARG A 265 -10.51 13.75 0.87
N ILE A 266 -11.01 13.35 -0.31
CA ILE A 266 -12.18 13.98 -0.92
C ILE A 266 -13.46 13.69 -0.08
N ALA A 267 -13.59 12.46 0.41
CA ALA A 267 -14.74 12.06 1.22
C ALA A 267 -14.73 12.71 2.61
N PHE A 268 -13.55 12.98 3.17
CA PHE A 268 -13.41 13.63 4.46
C PHE A 268 -14.02 15.04 4.45
N ASP A 269 -13.76 15.84 3.40
CA ASP A 269 -14.37 17.17 3.24
C ASP A 269 -15.90 17.09 3.21
N ALA A 270 -16.48 16.09 2.54
CA ALA A 270 -17.93 15.88 2.52
C ALA A 270 -18.49 15.48 3.89
N VAL A 271 -17.75 14.64 4.64
CA VAL A 271 -18.13 14.23 6.01
C VAL A 271 -18.05 15.41 6.97
N GLU A 272 -16.98 16.22 6.92
CA GLU A 272 -16.87 17.43 7.76
C GLU A 272 -17.99 18.43 7.47
N ARG A 273 -18.32 18.66 6.21
CA ARG A 273 -19.44 19.50 5.83
C ARG A 273 -20.75 18.96 6.42
N ALA A 274 -21.05 17.67 6.25
CA ALA A 274 -22.25 17.05 6.80
C ALA A 274 -22.32 17.19 8.33
N ARG A 275 -21.20 17.02 9.02
CA ARG A 275 -21.09 17.22 10.46
C ARG A 275 -21.35 18.67 10.89
N ASN A 276 -20.82 19.64 10.16
CA ASN A 276 -21.05 21.07 10.42
C ASN A 276 -22.50 21.47 10.24
N GLU A 277 -23.26 20.75 9.40
CA GLU A 277 -24.72 20.90 9.22
C GLU A 277 -25.54 20.06 10.21
N GLY A 278 -24.88 19.40 11.19
CA GLY A 278 -25.57 18.63 12.25
C GLY A 278 -25.93 17.19 11.87
N LEU A 279 -25.48 16.70 10.72
CA LEU A 279 -25.75 15.33 10.29
C LEU A 279 -24.79 14.35 10.98
N ARG A 280 -25.29 13.20 11.42
CA ARG A 280 -24.56 12.20 12.18
C ARG A 280 -23.86 11.21 11.24
N ILE A 281 -22.76 11.64 10.62
CA ILE A 281 -21.96 10.85 9.69
C ILE A 281 -20.61 10.51 10.34
N GLY A 282 -20.22 9.23 10.30
CA GLY A 282 -18.91 8.77 10.71
C GLY A 282 -18.07 8.42 9.50
N MET A 283 -16.77 8.15 9.75
CA MET A 283 -15.88 7.70 8.70
C MET A 283 -14.87 6.69 9.22
N ILE A 284 -14.56 5.69 8.41
CA ILE A 284 -13.46 4.74 8.59
C ILE A 284 -12.54 4.87 7.37
N ARG A 285 -11.25 5.08 7.65
CA ARG A 285 -10.20 5.10 6.65
C ARG A 285 -9.28 3.90 6.85
N PRO A 286 -9.32 2.88 6.01
CA PRO A 286 -8.27 1.86 5.96
C PRO A 286 -6.93 2.47 5.56
N ILE A 287 -5.86 2.19 6.33
CA ILE A 287 -4.46 2.49 5.99
C ILE A 287 -3.80 1.21 5.47
N THR A 288 -4.05 0.05 6.10
CA THR A 288 -3.77 -1.25 5.48
C THR A 288 -4.99 -1.72 4.68
N LEU A 289 -4.76 -2.17 3.45
CA LEU A 289 -5.81 -2.80 2.63
C LEU A 289 -5.69 -4.33 2.69
N TRP A 290 -4.49 -4.85 2.90
CA TRP A 290 -4.24 -6.18 3.42
C TRP A 290 -3.12 -6.10 4.45
N PRO A 291 -3.38 -6.54 5.69
CA PRO A 291 -4.65 -7.06 6.21
C PRO A 291 -5.72 -5.95 6.29
N PHE A 292 -6.95 -6.26 5.91
CA PHE A 292 -8.06 -5.31 6.00
C PHE A 292 -8.41 -5.03 7.48
N PRO A 293 -8.63 -3.77 7.90
CA PRO A 293 -8.78 -3.42 9.32
C PRO A 293 -10.18 -3.73 9.85
N ARG A 294 -10.56 -5.00 9.90
CA ARG A 294 -11.86 -5.46 10.41
C ARG A 294 -12.16 -5.00 11.83
N ARG A 295 -11.10 -4.73 12.63
CA ARG A 295 -11.28 -4.22 14.00
C ARG A 295 -11.92 -2.84 14.03
N ALA A 296 -11.71 -2.00 13.04
CA ALA A 296 -12.33 -0.69 12.94
C ALA A 296 -13.87 -0.78 12.97
N PHE A 297 -14.41 -1.80 12.33
CA PHE A 297 -15.86 -1.99 12.20
C PHE A 297 -16.52 -2.47 13.51
N LYS A 298 -15.74 -3.03 14.43
CA LYS A 298 -16.25 -3.43 15.76
C LYS A 298 -16.50 -2.24 16.70
N THR A 299 -16.00 -1.07 16.38
CA THR A 299 -16.18 0.17 17.16
C THR A 299 -17.34 1.02 16.68
N VAL A 300 -18.03 0.56 15.65
CA VAL A 300 -19.19 1.25 15.07
C VAL A 300 -20.41 1.11 15.98
N GLY A 301 -21.06 2.24 16.28
CA GLY A 301 -22.23 2.31 17.17
C GLY A 301 -23.46 1.56 16.63
N ASP A 302 -24.39 1.26 17.52
CA ASP A 302 -25.60 0.50 17.18
C ASP A 302 -26.59 1.28 16.29
N ASP A 303 -26.51 2.59 16.30
CA ASP A 303 -27.34 3.50 15.50
C ASP A 303 -26.98 3.52 14.00
N VAL A 304 -25.85 2.93 13.62
CA VAL A 304 -25.44 2.88 12.21
C VAL A 304 -26.33 1.94 11.43
N HIS A 305 -26.93 2.45 10.36
CA HIS A 305 -27.86 1.72 9.50
C HIS A 305 -27.39 1.60 8.04
N ALA A 306 -26.30 2.29 7.65
CA ALA A 306 -25.70 2.14 6.33
C ALA A 306 -24.20 2.42 6.33
N TYR A 307 -23.47 1.74 5.44
CA TYR A 307 -22.13 2.11 5.00
C TYR A 307 -22.19 2.71 3.60
N LEU A 308 -21.36 3.71 3.35
CA LEU A 308 -21.11 4.29 2.03
C LEU A 308 -19.62 4.11 1.69
N VAL A 309 -19.32 3.22 0.76
CA VAL A 309 -17.95 2.97 0.29
C VAL A 309 -17.66 3.87 -0.91
N VAL A 310 -16.66 4.75 -0.75
CA VAL A 310 -16.25 5.70 -1.80
C VAL A 310 -14.91 5.27 -2.38
N GLU A 311 -14.90 4.92 -3.66
CA GLU A 311 -13.68 4.42 -4.33
C GLU A 311 -13.70 4.72 -5.83
N MET A 312 -12.52 4.91 -6.42
CA MET A 312 -12.36 5.19 -7.86
C MET A 312 -12.25 3.88 -8.66
N ASN A 313 -13.26 3.01 -8.51
CA ASN A 313 -13.42 1.73 -9.22
C ASN A 313 -14.89 1.28 -9.17
N GLU A 314 -15.20 0.09 -9.66
CA GLU A 314 -16.54 -0.49 -9.72
C GLU A 314 -16.88 -1.35 -8.47
N GLY A 315 -16.49 -0.91 -7.27
CA GLY A 315 -16.89 -1.54 -6.00
C GLY A 315 -16.00 -2.73 -5.59
N GLN A 316 -14.71 -2.52 -5.46
CA GLN A 316 -13.78 -3.60 -5.07
C GLN A 316 -13.61 -3.72 -3.55
N MET A 317 -13.51 -2.60 -2.82
CA MET A 317 -13.40 -2.60 -1.37
C MET A 317 -14.73 -2.92 -0.67
N VAL A 318 -15.85 -2.73 -1.35
CA VAL A 318 -17.20 -3.10 -0.86
C VAL A 318 -17.22 -4.53 -0.30
N GLU A 319 -16.53 -5.47 -0.95
CA GLU A 319 -16.47 -6.87 -0.51
C GLU A 319 -15.82 -7.02 0.87
N ASP A 320 -14.74 -6.29 1.13
CA ASP A 320 -14.07 -6.32 2.43
C ASP A 320 -14.89 -5.63 3.52
N VAL A 321 -15.61 -4.56 3.18
CA VAL A 321 -16.55 -3.91 4.10
C VAL A 321 -17.72 -4.84 4.45
N LEU A 322 -18.29 -5.54 3.45
CA LEU A 322 -19.32 -6.54 3.66
C LEU A 322 -18.87 -7.67 4.61
N LEU A 323 -17.61 -8.10 4.49
CA LEU A 323 -17.03 -9.13 5.36
C LEU A 323 -16.66 -8.60 6.76
N ALA A 324 -16.44 -7.30 6.89
CA ALA A 324 -15.98 -6.66 8.14
C ALA A 324 -17.12 -6.13 9.00
N ARG A 325 -18.28 -5.82 8.42
CA ARG A 325 -19.44 -5.27 9.13
C ARG A 325 -19.88 -6.20 10.28
N PRO A 326 -20.20 -5.65 11.47
CA PRO A 326 -20.49 -6.47 12.65
C PRO A 326 -21.86 -7.15 12.60
N ARG A 327 -22.78 -6.64 11.77
CA ARG A 327 -24.15 -7.11 11.59
C ARG A 327 -24.61 -6.84 10.15
N ASP A 328 -25.78 -7.26 9.79
CA ASP A 328 -26.32 -7.07 8.43
C ASP A 328 -26.79 -5.61 8.18
N ILE A 329 -25.80 -4.72 8.04
CA ILE A 329 -25.99 -3.31 7.68
C ILE A 329 -25.80 -3.18 6.16
N PRO A 330 -26.68 -2.49 5.43
CA PRO A 330 -26.50 -2.20 4.01
C PRO A 330 -25.15 -1.53 3.72
N VAL A 331 -24.50 -1.97 2.65
CA VAL A 331 -23.24 -1.39 2.14
C VAL A 331 -23.51 -0.86 0.75
N ASN A 332 -23.45 0.44 0.59
CA ASN A 332 -23.67 1.15 -0.65
C ASN A 332 -22.32 1.50 -1.27
N HIS A 333 -22.25 1.49 -2.58
CA HIS A 333 -21.07 1.88 -3.35
C HIS A 333 -21.30 3.20 -4.05
N PHE A 334 -20.33 4.11 -3.95
CA PHE A 334 -20.29 5.34 -4.74
C PHE A 334 -18.94 5.47 -5.41
N GLY A 335 -18.91 5.23 -6.71
CA GLY A 335 -17.67 5.26 -7.47
C GLY A 335 -17.84 4.71 -8.87
N HIS A 336 -16.85 4.99 -9.72
CA HIS A 336 -16.73 4.45 -11.08
C HIS A 336 -15.27 4.25 -11.44
N GLY A 337 -15.02 3.33 -12.34
CA GLY A 337 -13.72 3.13 -12.97
C GLY A 337 -13.41 4.18 -14.06
N GLY A 338 -12.42 3.88 -14.92
CA GLY A 338 -12.13 4.64 -16.11
C GLY A 338 -11.56 6.05 -15.90
N GLY A 339 -11.07 6.38 -14.70
CA GLY A 339 -10.50 7.69 -14.38
C GLY A 339 -11.51 8.70 -13.86
N TRP A 340 -12.69 8.24 -13.45
CA TRP A 340 -13.64 9.06 -12.72
C TRP A 340 -13.07 9.47 -11.36
N LYS A 341 -13.41 10.68 -10.92
CA LYS A 341 -13.01 11.23 -9.62
C LYS A 341 -14.23 11.75 -8.89
N PRO A 342 -14.42 11.38 -7.61
CA PRO A 342 -15.47 11.97 -6.80
C PRO A 342 -15.18 13.46 -6.55
N SER A 343 -16.23 14.20 -6.19
CA SER A 343 -16.11 15.54 -5.60
C SER A 343 -16.73 15.52 -4.22
N PRO A 344 -16.32 16.43 -3.29
CA PRO A 344 -16.97 16.55 -1.99
C PRO A 344 -18.49 16.74 -2.12
N GLU A 345 -18.93 17.55 -3.09
CA GLU A 345 -20.34 17.81 -3.37
C GLU A 345 -21.10 16.56 -3.82
N SER A 346 -20.50 15.72 -4.69
CA SER A 346 -21.14 14.50 -5.17
C SER A 346 -21.30 13.46 -4.04
N ILE A 347 -20.27 13.33 -3.19
CA ILE A 347 -20.33 12.43 -2.01
C ILE A 347 -21.35 12.95 -1.00
N TYR A 348 -21.38 14.27 -0.76
CA TYR A 348 -22.35 14.87 0.15
C TYR A 348 -23.79 14.60 -0.30
N ARG A 349 -24.11 14.73 -1.59
CA ARG A 349 -25.45 14.40 -2.13
C ARG A 349 -25.82 12.94 -1.88
N GLU A 350 -24.91 12.03 -2.11
CA GLU A 350 -25.12 10.60 -1.85
C GLU A 350 -25.40 10.33 -0.37
N ILE A 351 -24.68 11.01 0.54
CA ILE A 351 -24.96 10.95 1.99
C ILE A 351 -26.39 11.42 2.29
N ILE A 352 -26.85 12.53 1.69
CA ILE A 352 -28.21 13.05 1.91
C ILE A 352 -29.27 12.07 1.38
N GLU A 353 -29.06 11.49 0.19
CA GLU A 353 -29.97 10.49 -0.38
C GLU A 353 -30.12 9.27 0.52
N LEU A 354 -29.01 8.75 1.07
CA LEU A 354 -29.03 7.63 2.00
C LEU A 354 -29.71 7.98 3.34
N LEU A 355 -29.64 9.23 3.80
CA LEU A 355 -30.34 9.67 4.99
C LEU A 355 -31.86 9.83 4.75
N GLY A 356 -32.24 10.24 3.54
CA GLY A 356 -33.65 10.47 3.16
C GLY A 356 -34.39 9.20 2.71
N GLY A 357 -33.68 8.19 2.20
CA GLY A 357 -34.26 6.93 1.72
C GLY A 357 -34.61 5.91 2.78
N GLY A 358 -34.46 6.25 4.07
CA GLY A 358 -34.81 5.42 5.24
C GLY A 358 -36.18 5.69 5.83
N SER A 359 -37.11 6.35 5.08
CA SER A 359 -38.48 6.64 5.52
C SER A 359 -39.52 5.73 4.84
#